data_f4574ad5dde6150a393b9a8b124e1716
#
_entry.id   f4574ad5dde6150a393b9a8b124e1716
#
_cell.length_a   1.000
_cell.length_b   1.000
_cell.length_c   1.000
_cell.angle_alpha   90.00
_cell.angle_beta   90.00
_cell.angle_gamma   90.00
#
_symmetry.space_group_name_H-M   'P 1'
#
loop_
_entity.id
_entity.type
_entity.pdbx_description
1 polymer ?
#
loop_
_entity_poly.entity_id
_entity_poly.type
_entity_poly.pdbx_seq_one_letter_code
_entity_poly.pdbx_strand_id
1 'polypeptide(L)'
;MRKQKTMRLLGVGAAAGLILAGCGGGDIQEADAPAAGEEECGDFNMAINPWVGYEASAYVVGQVAANELGCAVEYKNLKEEVAWQGFGSGEVDVVIENWGHEDLKKKYIEDQGTAVEVGPNGNVGIIGWYVPPWLAEEYPDITSWENLNKYADEFQTSESGDQGQLLDGDPSFVTNDEPLVKNLDLDYKVVYAGSEAALIQSFRQAEANEDWVIGYFYEPQWFFSEVPLVKVDLPAYEPGCDADAAKIACDYPEYILDKIASKEFIDSGSPAAALVEAFEWTNDDQNVVATYIAKDEMSQEDAAEKWIEDNPDKVEAWLAAS
;
A
#
# COMPACT_ATOMS: atom_id res chain seq x y z
N MET A 1 -0.66 54.61 -27.32
CA MET A 1 -1.28 55.94 -27.07
C MET A 1 -2.10 55.85 -25.75
N ARG A 2 -1.78 56.79 -24.85
CA ARG A 2 -2.57 57.28 -23.69
C ARG A 2 -2.90 56.27 -22.56
N LYS A 3 -2.70 56.57 -21.32
CA LYS A 3 -1.93 57.57 -20.50
C LYS A 3 -2.10 57.11 -19.05
N GLN A 4 -1.03 57.26 -18.34
CA GLN A 4 -0.96 57.19 -16.85
C GLN A 4 -2.01 58.14 -16.16
N LYS A 5 -2.38 57.80 -14.96
CA LYS A 5 -2.50 58.77 -13.87
C LYS A 5 -2.29 58.12 -12.50
N THR A 6 -1.21 58.51 -11.92
CA THR A 6 -0.83 58.53 -10.50
C THR A 6 -1.74 59.47 -9.70
N MET A 7 -2.06 59.14 -8.45
CA MET A 7 -2.29 60.15 -7.42
C MET A 7 -1.93 59.61 -6.02
N ARG A 8 -0.92 60.22 -5.47
CA ARG A 8 -0.53 60.15 -4.02
C ARG A 8 -1.44 61.09 -3.23
N LEU A 9 -1.71 60.77 -1.96
CA LEU A 9 -1.76 61.76 -0.89
C LEU A 9 -1.57 61.13 0.47
N LEU A 10 -0.70 61.78 1.22
CA LEU A 10 -0.33 61.56 2.63
C LEU A 10 -1.46 62.01 3.56
N GLY A 11 -1.49 61.41 4.76
CA GLY A 11 -2.24 61.95 5.89
C GLY A 11 -1.75 61.35 7.22
N VAL A 12 -0.91 62.09 7.91
CA VAL A 12 -0.40 61.85 9.27
C VAL A 12 -1.45 62.38 10.28
N GLY A 13 -1.71 61.66 11.34
CA GLY A 13 -2.52 62.16 12.47
C GLY A 13 -2.37 61.28 13.71
N ALA A 14 -1.47 61.67 14.58
CA ALA A 14 -1.32 61.15 15.94
C ALA A 14 -2.28 61.90 16.90
N ALA A 15 -2.96 61.19 17.80
CA ALA A 15 -3.47 61.76 19.04
C ALA A 15 -3.57 60.67 20.12
N ALA A 16 -2.85 60.90 21.18
CA ALA A 16 -2.90 60.18 22.46
C ALA A 16 -4.10 60.64 23.28
N GLY A 17 -4.67 59.73 24.08
CA GLY A 17 -5.70 60.07 25.06
C GLY A 17 -5.85 58.96 26.11
N LEU A 18 -5.59 59.35 27.34
CA LEU A 18 -5.48 58.52 28.55
C LEU A 18 -6.86 58.18 29.18
N ILE A 19 -6.91 56.98 29.75
CA ILE A 19 -7.48 56.52 31.03
C ILE A 19 -8.95 56.84 31.36
N LEU A 20 -9.71 55.76 31.69
CA LEU A 20 -10.50 55.71 32.94
C LEU A 20 -10.88 54.24 33.26
N ALA A 21 -10.59 53.87 34.49
CA ALA A 21 -10.87 52.59 35.09
C ALA A 21 -12.39 52.38 35.32
N GLY A 22 -12.88 51.17 35.06
CA GLY A 22 -14.21 50.72 35.44
C GLY A 22 -14.13 49.26 35.83
N CYS A 23 -14.24 48.97 37.11
CA CYS A 23 -14.41 47.64 37.67
C CYS A 23 -15.75 47.03 37.25
N GLY A 24 -15.72 45.87 36.67
CA GLY A 24 -16.91 45.03 36.44
C GLY A 24 -16.43 43.60 36.22
N GLY A 25 -16.53 42.77 37.27
CA GLY A 25 -16.16 41.38 37.21
C GLY A 25 -17.02 40.60 36.21
N GLY A 26 -16.40 39.93 35.30
CA GLY A 26 -16.89 38.88 34.46
C GLY A 26 -15.74 37.92 34.26
N ASP A 27 -15.89 36.70 34.75
CA ASP A 27 -14.92 35.63 34.55
C ASP A 27 -14.70 35.47 33.03
N ILE A 28 -13.58 35.96 32.56
CA ILE A 28 -12.99 35.52 31.30
C ILE A 28 -12.41 34.16 31.64
N GLN A 29 -13.09 33.09 31.20
CA GLN A 29 -12.44 31.80 31.02
C GLN A 29 -11.24 32.07 30.09
N GLU A 30 -10.06 32.09 30.69
CA GLU A 30 -8.82 31.89 29.93
C GLU A 30 -9.05 30.57 29.20
N ALA A 31 -9.09 30.60 27.86
CA ALA A 31 -8.88 29.41 27.08
C ALA A 31 -7.56 28.86 27.55
N ASP A 32 -7.57 27.66 28.13
CA ASP A 32 -6.37 26.93 28.48
C ASP A 32 -5.45 26.98 27.27
N ALA A 33 -4.30 27.63 27.44
CA ALA A 33 -3.21 27.45 26.51
C ALA A 33 -2.89 25.94 26.48
N PRO A 34 -2.66 25.33 25.34
CA PRO A 34 -2.28 23.92 25.29
C PRO A 34 -1.11 23.71 26.26
N ALA A 35 -1.19 22.61 27.01
CA ALA A 35 -0.15 22.25 27.97
C ALA A 35 1.18 22.17 27.22
N ALA A 36 2.20 22.83 27.72
CA ALA A 36 3.54 22.80 27.16
C ALA A 36 4.07 21.35 27.20
N GLY A 37 4.10 20.68 26.04
CA GLY A 37 4.62 19.30 25.90
C GLY A 37 4.03 18.43 24.79
N GLU A 38 3.02 18.88 24.06
CA GLU A 38 2.60 18.16 22.84
C GLU A 38 3.55 18.59 21.71
N GLU A 39 4.45 17.70 21.31
CA GLU A 39 5.24 17.90 20.10
C GLU A 39 4.26 17.95 18.92
N GLU A 40 4.30 19.07 18.15
CA GLU A 40 3.49 19.16 16.93
C GLU A 40 3.91 18.01 16.00
N CYS A 41 2.96 17.24 15.52
CA CYS A 41 3.23 16.07 14.67
C CYS A 41 3.97 16.43 13.36
N GLY A 42 3.73 17.63 12.84
CA GLY A 42 4.35 18.11 11.61
C GLY A 42 3.79 17.45 10.35
N ASP A 43 4.56 17.52 9.27
CA ASP A 43 4.23 16.91 7.97
C ASP A 43 4.59 15.43 7.99
N PHE A 44 3.79 14.60 7.29
CA PHE A 44 3.95 13.16 7.21
C PHE A 44 3.66 12.68 5.77
N ASN A 45 4.68 12.19 5.07
CA ASN A 45 4.62 11.80 3.67
C ASN A 45 4.48 10.28 3.54
N MET A 46 3.28 9.81 3.24
CA MET A 46 2.97 8.39 3.04
C MET A 46 3.06 8.02 1.56
N ALA A 47 3.91 7.06 1.20
CA ALA A 47 3.87 6.47 -0.12
C ALA A 47 2.58 5.67 -0.32
N ILE A 48 2.06 5.64 -1.53
CA ILE A 48 0.95 4.79 -1.97
C ILE A 48 1.43 3.99 -3.17
N ASN A 49 1.54 2.68 -3.01
CA ASN A 49 1.80 1.76 -4.12
C ASN A 49 0.49 1.33 -4.79
N PRO A 50 0.52 0.87 -6.07
CA PRO A 50 -0.67 0.79 -6.91
C PRO A 50 -1.50 -0.48 -6.72
N TRP A 51 -1.87 -0.82 -5.47
CA TRP A 51 -2.85 -1.85 -5.15
C TRP A 51 -3.72 -1.46 -3.95
N VAL A 52 -4.97 -1.91 -3.96
CA VAL A 52 -5.98 -1.44 -3.01
C VAL A 52 -5.69 -1.84 -1.55
N GLY A 53 -5.04 -2.96 -1.32
CA GLY A 53 -4.62 -3.38 0.04
C GLY A 53 -3.63 -2.39 0.65
N TYR A 54 -2.67 -1.90 -0.15
CA TYR A 54 -1.74 -0.87 0.28
C TYR A 54 -2.46 0.45 0.60
N GLU A 55 -3.39 0.88 -0.29
CA GLU A 55 -4.21 2.07 -0.04
C GLU A 55 -4.95 1.95 1.29
N ALA A 56 -5.56 0.78 1.56
CA ALA A 56 -6.24 0.52 2.82
C ALA A 56 -5.33 0.72 4.04
N SER A 57 -4.13 0.13 4.03
CA SER A 57 -3.13 0.28 5.10
C SER A 57 -2.72 1.73 5.31
N ALA A 58 -2.39 2.41 4.21
CA ALA A 58 -1.86 3.76 4.23
C ALA A 58 -2.90 4.79 4.69
N TYR A 59 -4.14 4.69 4.21
CA TYR A 59 -5.19 5.63 4.59
C TYR A 59 -5.68 5.41 6.02
N VAL A 60 -5.73 4.18 6.53
CA VAL A 60 -6.05 3.96 7.95
C VAL A 60 -5.01 4.59 8.85
N VAL A 61 -3.71 4.35 8.63
CA VAL A 61 -2.65 4.96 9.43
C VAL A 61 -2.64 6.48 9.29
N GLY A 62 -2.80 6.98 8.07
CA GLY A 62 -2.81 8.42 7.79
C GLY A 62 -4.00 9.14 8.42
N GLN A 63 -5.21 8.55 8.42
CA GLN A 63 -6.38 9.13 9.07
C GLN A 63 -6.24 9.13 10.61
N VAL A 64 -5.68 8.07 11.20
CA VAL A 64 -5.36 8.07 12.64
C VAL A 64 -4.34 9.17 12.95
N ALA A 65 -3.27 9.30 12.16
CA ALA A 65 -2.28 10.36 12.34
C ALA A 65 -2.89 11.76 12.24
N ALA A 66 -3.75 11.99 11.25
CA ALA A 66 -4.40 13.28 11.04
C ALA A 66 -5.42 13.62 12.14
N ASN A 67 -6.29 12.67 12.49
CA ASN A 67 -7.43 12.93 13.38
C ASN A 67 -7.04 12.92 14.85
N GLU A 68 -6.13 12.05 15.27
CA GLU A 68 -5.79 11.84 16.68
C GLU A 68 -4.49 12.56 17.08
N LEU A 69 -3.54 12.72 16.14
CA LEU A 69 -2.24 13.33 16.41
C LEU A 69 -2.08 14.72 15.78
N GLY A 70 -3.03 15.16 14.94
CA GLY A 70 -2.98 16.46 14.27
C GLY A 70 -1.90 16.59 13.19
N CYS A 71 -1.44 15.47 12.63
CA CYS A 71 -0.44 15.47 11.56
C CYS A 71 -1.00 16.00 10.24
N ALA A 72 -0.18 16.67 9.44
CA ALA A 72 -0.49 17.00 8.05
C ALA A 72 -0.02 15.85 7.16
N VAL A 73 -0.94 14.98 6.74
CA VAL A 73 -0.60 13.79 5.95
C VAL A 73 -0.68 14.08 4.45
N GLU A 74 0.41 13.81 3.72
CA GLU A 74 0.44 13.88 2.26
C GLU A 74 0.61 12.46 1.66
N TYR A 75 -0.33 12.06 0.81
CA TYR A 75 -0.29 10.78 0.13
C TYR A 75 0.35 10.91 -1.26
N LYS A 76 1.38 10.09 -1.52
CA LYS A 76 2.16 10.13 -2.76
C LYS A 76 2.02 8.82 -3.53
N ASN A 77 1.28 8.86 -4.65
CA ASN A 77 1.12 7.72 -5.54
C ASN A 77 2.44 7.45 -6.28
N LEU A 78 3.14 6.43 -5.88
CA LEU A 78 4.47 6.08 -6.37
C LEU A 78 4.56 4.58 -6.67
N LYS A 79 5.40 4.23 -7.65
CA LYS A 79 5.84 2.85 -7.81
C LYS A 79 6.83 2.52 -6.70
N GLU A 80 6.89 1.26 -6.33
CA GLU A 80 7.63 0.79 -5.17
C GLU A 80 9.10 1.26 -5.16
N GLU A 81 9.86 1.01 -6.22
CA GLU A 81 11.26 1.44 -6.28
C GLU A 81 11.42 2.97 -6.17
N VAL A 82 10.44 3.75 -6.69
CA VAL A 82 10.43 5.22 -6.59
C VAL A 82 10.13 5.66 -5.16
N ALA A 83 9.24 4.96 -4.45
CA ALA A 83 8.96 5.23 -3.03
C ALA A 83 10.23 5.10 -2.18
N TRP A 84 10.99 4.03 -2.37
CA TRP A 84 12.26 3.84 -1.66
C TRP A 84 13.31 4.92 -1.98
N GLN A 85 13.33 5.46 -3.21
CA GLN A 85 14.21 6.59 -3.55
C GLN A 85 13.85 7.86 -2.78
N GLY A 86 12.59 8.02 -2.41
CA GLY A 86 12.07 9.18 -1.67
C GLY A 86 12.61 9.30 -0.24
N PHE A 87 13.05 8.23 0.39
CA PHE A 87 13.58 8.27 1.78
C PHE A 87 14.80 9.20 1.93
N GLY A 88 15.70 9.21 0.95
CA GLY A 88 16.92 10.04 1.02
C GLY A 88 16.70 11.51 0.67
N SER A 89 15.55 11.87 0.10
CA SER A 89 15.20 13.24 -0.30
C SER A 89 14.19 13.92 0.61
N GLY A 90 13.59 13.18 1.56
CA GLY A 90 12.49 13.65 2.40
C GLY A 90 11.15 13.74 1.64
N GLU A 91 11.05 13.12 0.47
CA GLU A 91 9.80 13.05 -0.29
C GLU A 91 8.86 11.94 0.20
N VAL A 92 9.41 10.93 0.89
CA VAL A 92 8.68 9.81 1.48
C VAL A 92 9.20 9.58 2.88
N ASP A 93 8.29 9.50 3.84
CA ASP A 93 8.59 9.13 5.22
C ASP A 93 8.33 7.66 5.49
N VAL A 94 7.28 7.09 4.88
CA VAL A 94 6.87 5.70 5.15
C VAL A 94 6.43 4.96 3.89
N VAL A 95 6.88 3.71 3.78
CA VAL A 95 6.32 2.60 3.01
C VAL A 95 5.68 1.66 4.02
N ILE A 96 4.34 1.63 4.07
CA ILE A 96 3.58 0.94 5.13
C ILE A 96 3.44 -0.56 4.91
N GLU A 97 3.70 -1.03 3.70
CA GLU A 97 3.57 -2.42 3.29
C GLU A 97 4.66 -2.79 2.29
N ASN A 98 5.67 -3.49 2.76
CA ASN A 98 6.79 -3.97 1.96
C ASN A 98 6.74 -5.50 1.82
N TRP A 99 6.91 -5.99 0.59
CA TRP A 99 6.83 -7.40 0.21
C TRP A 99 8.21 -8.06 0.07
N GLY A 100 9.06 -7.87 1.04
CA GLY A 100 10.41 -8.43 1.08
C GLY A 100 11.46 -7.46 0.54
N HIS A 101 11.75 -7.48 -0.77
CA HIS A 101 12.68 -6.57 -1.46
C HIS A 101 14.05 -6.43 -0.80
N GLU A 102 14.73 -7.56 -0.60
CA GLU A 102 16.05 -7.61 0.05
C GLU A 102 17.12 -6.77 -0.66
N ASP A 103 16.99 -6.58 -1.98
CA ASP A 103 17.86 -5.71 -2.78
C ASP A 103 17.65 -4.22 -2.45
N LEU A 104 16.40 -3.78 -2.23
CA LEU A 104 16.08 -2.41 -1.81
C LEU A 104 16.47 -2.18 -0.35
N LYS A 105 16.22 -3.16 0.54
CA LYS A 105 16.70 -3.13 1.93
C LYS A 105 18.22 -2.98 1.97
N LYS A 106 18.93 -3.81 1.23
CA LYS A 106 20.37 -3.69 1.13
C LYS A 106 20.82 -2.32 0.65
N LYS A 107 20.21 -1.80 -0.40
CA LYS A 107 20.57 -0.51 -1.01
C LYS A 107 20.30 0.67 -0.08
N TYR A 108 19.09 0.77 0.48
CA TYR A 108 18.65 1.98 1.19
C TYR A 108 18.88 1.91 2.71
N ILE A 109 18.86 0.72 3.29
CA ILE A 109 19.11 0.53 4.73
C ILE A 109 20.60 0.32 4.99
N GLU A 110 21.22 -0.70 4.34
CA GLU A 110 22.60 -1.08 4.65
C GLU A 110 23.63 -0.15 3.99
N ASP A 111 23.50 0.08 2.65
CA ASP A 111 24.54 0.79 1.89
C ASP A 111 24.41 2.31 2.02
N GLN A 112 23.17 2.87 2.02
CA GLN A 112 22.92 4.32 2.06
C GLN A 112 22.56 4.83 3.47
N GLY A 113 21.92 4.00 4.28
CA GLY A 113 21.47 4.38 5.63
C GLY A 113 20.38 5.46 5.64
N THR A 114 19.58 5.55 4.57
CA THR A 114 18.49 6.52 4.43
C THR A 114 17.14 6.01 4.92
N ALA A 115 17.01 4.69 5.05
CA ALA A 115 15.81 4.01 5.53
C ALA A 115 16.12 3.09 6.70
N VAL A 116 15.07 2.67 7.42
CA VAL A 116 15.12 1.67 8.50
C VAL A 116 13.93 0.73 8.38
N GLU A 117 14.12 -0.52 8.79
CA GLU A 117 13.01 -1.45 9.05
C GLU A 117 12.32 -1.05 10.36
N VAL A 118 10.98 -0.91 10.30
CA VAL A 118 10.19 -0.51 11.48
C VAL A 118 9.52 -1.71 12.15
N GLY A 119 9.47 -2.84 11.44
CA GLY A 119 8.85 -4.07 11.93
C GLY A 119 7.64 -4.50 11.11
N PRO A 120 7.01 -5.64 11.45
CA PRO A 120 5.87 -6.15 10.71
C PRO A 120 4.67 -5.21 10.79
N ASN A 121 3.84 -5.21 9.75
CA ASN A 121 2.54 -4.52 9.78
C ASN A 121 1.39 -5.45 10.23
N GLY A 122 1.70 -6.72 10.52
CA GLY A 122 0.78 -7.75 10.98
C GLY A 122 0.19 -8.61 9.86
N ASN A 123 0.36 -8.23 8.61
CA ASN A 123 -0.10 -9.01 7.48
C ASN A 123 0.89 -10.10 7.08
N VAL A 124 0.32 -11.19 6.57
CA VAL A 124 1.08 -12.28 5.93
C VAL A 124 0.73 -12.32 4.46
N GLY A 125 1.73 -12.15 3.61
CA GLY A 125 1.61 -12.16 2.16
C GLY A 125 1.83 -13.54 1.56
N ILE A 126 0.96 -13.93 0.65
CA ILE A 126 1.09 -15.16 -0.15
C ILE A 126 0.95 -14.77 -1.62
N ILE A 127 1.94 -15.05 -2.40
CA ILE A 127 1.92 -14.89 -3.86
C ILE A 127 1.85 -16.26 -4.52
N GLY A 128 1.28 -16.33 -5.71
CA GLY A 128 1.28 -17.55 -6.52
C GLY A 128 0.52 -17.40 -7.82
N TRP A 129 0.37 -18.52 -8.50
CA TRP A 129 -0.51 -18.63 -9.66
C TRP A 129 -1.83 -19.21 -9.23
N TYR A 130 -2.89 -18.68 -9.81
CA TYR A 130 -4.24 -19.05 -9.46
C TYR A 130 -5.08 -19.30 -10.72
N VAL A 131 -6.10 -20.11 -10.55
CA VAL A 131 -7.15 -20.36 -11.56
C VAL A 131 -8.53 -20.09 -10.94
N PRO A 132 -9.56 -19.79 -11.77
CA PRO A 132 -10.93 -19.70 -11.29
C PRO A 132 -11.41 -21.03 -10.67
N PRO A 133 -12.30 -21.00 -9.67
CA PRO A 133 -12.88 -22.20 -9.05
C PRO A 133 -13.47 -23.19 -10.04
N TRP A 134 -14.26 -22.71 -11.02
CA TRP A 134 -14.87 -23.57 -12.02
C TRP A 134 -13.84 -24.45 -12.75
N LEU A 135 -12.66 -23.87 -13.06
CA LEU A 135 -11.62 -24.55 -13.82
C LEU A 135 -10.94 -25.65 -12.97
N ALA A 136 -10.69 -25.37 -11.70
CA ALA A 136 -10.15 -26.35 -10.76
C ALA A 136 -11.16 -27.47 -10.45
N GLU A 137 -12.46 -27.19 -10.46
CA GLU A 137 -13.52 -28.20 -10.29
C GLU A 137 -13.64 -29.12 -11.49
N GLU A 138 -13.61 -28.57 -12.71
CA GLU A 138 -13.75 -29.33 -13.96
C GLU A 138 -12.46 -30.10 -14.29
N TYR A 139 -11.29 -29.52 -14.03
CA TYR A 139 -9.96 -30.06 -14.34
C TYR A 139 -9.05 -30.07 -13.11
N PRO A 140 -9.26 -30.93 -12.11
CA PRO A 140 -8.56 -30.86 -10.82
C PRO A 140 -7.03 -30.99 -10.92
N ASP A 141 -6.49 -31.62 -11.96
CA ASP A 141 -5.05 -31.76 -12.15
C ASP A 141 -4.36 -30.47 -12.67
N ILE A 142 -5.15 -29.43 -13.04
CA ILE A 142 -4.62 -28.12 -13.44
C ILE A 142 -3.98 -27.36 -12.29
N THR A 143 -4.31 -27.74 -11.06
CA THR A 143 -3.76 -27.13 -9.85
C THR A 143 -2.32 -27.58 -9.53
N SER A 144 -1.66 -28.31 -10.43
CA SER A 144 -0.24 -28.66 -10.35
C SER A 144 0.51 -28.18 -11.58
N TRP A 145 1.61 -27.45 -11.37
CA TRP A 145 2.46 -26.93 -12.44
C TRP A 145 2.93 -28.00 -13.44
N GLU A 146 3.14 -29.22 -12.97
CA GLU A 146 3.58 -30.36 -13.80
C GLU A 146 2.60 -30.68 -14.93
N ASN A 147 1.33 -30.32 -14.77
CA ASN A 147 0.26 -30.60 -15.74
C ASN A 147 -0.06 -29.40 -16.65
N LEU A 148 0.47 -28.20 -16.37
CA LEU A 148 0.08 -26.98 -17.09
C LEU A 148 0.32 -27.09 -18.59
N ASN A 149 1.43 -27.69 -19.03
CA ASN A 149 1.71 -27.89 -20.46
C ASN A 149 0.67 -28.73 -21.19
N LYS A 150 -0.08 -29.58 -20.49
CA LYS A 150 -1.20 -30.35 -21.08
C LYS A 150 -2.33 -29.46 -21.56
N TYR A 151 -2.46 -28.29 -20.94
CA TYR A 151 -3.55 -27.33 -21.15
C TYR A 151 -3.10 -26.03 -21.83
N ALA A 152 -1.85 -25.92 -22.27
CA ALA A 152 -1.32 -24.67 -22.82
C ALA A 152 -2.14 -24.13 -23.99
N ASP A 153 -2.64 -25.03 -24.87
CA ASP A 153 -3.47 -24.67 -26.03
C ASP A 153 -4.80 -24.00 -25.62
N GLU A 154 -5.38 -24.36 -24.46
CA GLU A 154 -6.65 -23.83 -23.98
C GLU A 154 -6.48 -22.40 -23.39
N PHE A 155 -5.28 -22.06 -22.94
CA PHE A 155 -4.93 -20.73 -22.42
C PHE A 155 -4.40 -19.77 -23.49
N GLN A 156 -4.40 -20.14 -24.76
CA GLN A 156 -3.90 -19.28 -25.85
C GLN A 156 -4.78 -18.05 -26.04
N THR A 157 -4.14 -16.91 -26.23
CA THR A 157 -4.81 -15.64 -26.54
C THR A 157 -4.13 -14.96 -27.74
N SER A 158 -4.71 -13.87 -28.23
CA SER A 158 -4.06 -13.07 -29.27
C SER A 158 -2.74 -12.45 -28.84
N GLU A 159 -2.49 -12.31 -27.53
CA GLU A 159 -1.28 -11.70 -26.99
C GLU A 159 -0.19 -12.74 -26.71
N SER A 160 -0.55 -13.95 -26.33
CA SER A 160 0.40 -15.05 -26.12
C SER A 160 0.78 -15.77 -27.41
N GLY A 161 -0.04 -15.69 -28.46
CA GLY A 161 0.20 -16.35 -29.75
C GLY A 161 -0.03 -17.86 -29.65
N ASP A 162 1.00 -18.66 -29.99
CA ASP A 162 0.93 -20.11 -29.97
C ASP A 162 1.23 -20.72 -28.59
N GLN A 163 1.46 -19.90 -27.57
CA GLN A 163 1.71 -20.32 -26.18
C GLN A 163 0.50 -20.04 -25.31
N GLY A 164 0.34 -20.78 -24.21
CA GLY A 164 -0.63 -20.44 -23.18
C GLY A 164 -0.33 -19.07 -22.57
N GLN A 165 -1.32 -18.31 -22.18
CA GLN A 165 -1.13 -17.06 -21.46
C GLN A 165 -1.04 -17.33 -19.96
N LEU A 166 0.03 -16.84 -19.32
CA LEU A 166 0.07 -16.58 -17.89
C LEU A 166 -0.20 -15.09 -17.67
N LEU A 167 -1.33 -14.75 -17.08
CA LEU A 167 -1.71 -13.36 -16.83
C LEU A 167 -0.99 -12.86 -15.60
N ASP A 168 -0.24 -11.75 -15.72
CA ASP A 168 0.44 -11.08 -14.61
C ASP A 168 -0.22 -9.72 -14.31
N GLY A 169 0.15 -9.08 -13.20
CA GLY A 169 -0.46 -7.85 -12.69
C GLY A 169 -0.02 -6.57 -13.40
N ASP A 170 0.30 -5.55 -12.61
CA ASP A 170 0.94 -4.33 -13.10
C ASP A 170 2.43 -4.62 -13.42
N PRO A 171 2.96 -4.14 -14.53
CA PRO A 171 4.38 -4.35 -14.88
C PRO A 171 5.38 -3.79 -13.86
N SER A 172 4.92 -2.97 -12.92
CA SER A 172 5.76 -2.47 -11.81
C SER A 172 5.79 -3.38 -10.59
N PHE A 173 4.94 -4.41 -10.53
CA PHE A 173 5.06 -5.45 -9.53
C PHE A 173 6.33 -6.27 -9.81
N VAL A 174 7.08 -6.56 -8.77
CA VAL A 174 8.28 -7.40 -8.89
C VAL A 174 7.84 -8.84 -8.74
N THR A 175 7.72 -9.55 -9.88
CA THR A 175 7.28 -10.94 -9.92
C THR A 175 8.39 -11.88 -10.40
N ASN A 176 8.26 -13.17 -10.08
CA ASN A 176 9.18 -14.22 -10.52
C ASN A 176 8.60 -15.01 -11.72
N ASP A 177 7.54 -14.54 -12.36
CA ASP A 177 6.74 -15.32 -13.29
C ASP A 177 7.46 -15.62 -14.60
N GLU A 178 8.20 -14.67 -15.19
CA GLU A 178 8.98 -14.94 -16.40
C GLU A 178 10.10 -15.97 -16.16
N PRO A 179 10.92 -15.87 -15.09
CA PRO A 179 11.85 -16.93 -14.72
C PRO A 179 11.19 -18.28 -14.46
N LEU A 180 10.05 -18.31 -13.75
CA LEU A 180 9.32 -19.54 -13.45
C LEU A 180 8.85 -20.23 -14.72
N VAL A 181 8.16 -19.53 -15.61
CA VAL A 181 7.71 -20.06 -16.90
C VAL A 181 8.88 -20.66 -17.67
N LYS A 182 9.99 -19.94 -17.73
CA LYS A 182 11.19 -20.36 -18.48
C LYS A 182 11.87 -21.56 -17.85
N ASN A 183 12.13 -21.53 -16.54
CA ASN A 183 12.95 -22.54 -15.88
C ASN A 183 12.20 -23.84 -15.57
N LEU A 184 10.85 -23.77 -15.51
CA LEU A 184 9.98 -24.95 -15.44
C LEU A 184 9.63 -25.53 -16.82
N ASP A 185 10.19 -24.97 -17.91
CA ASP A 185 9.96 -25.40 -19.29
C ASP A 185 8.46 -25.43 -19.65
N LEU A 186 7.73 -24.37 -19.24
CA LEU A 186 6.31 -24.24 -19.53
C LEU A 186 6.10 -23.58 -20.88
N ASP A 187 5.16 -24.11 -21.66
CA ASP A 187 4.75 -23.54 -22.96
C ASP A 187 3.76 -22.39 -22.76
N TYR A 188 4.18 -21.42 -21.96
CA TYR A 188 3.41 -20.24 -21.58
C TYR A 188 4.20 -18.97 -21.86
N LYS A 189 3.46 -17.88 -22.03
CA LYS A 189 3.98 -16.52 -22.13
C LYS A 189 3.34 -15.64 -21.07
N VAL A 190 4.16 -14.92 -20.31
CA VAL A 190 3.69 -13.92 -19.35
C VAL A 190 3.12 -12.73 -20.14
N VAL A 191 1.91 -12.31 -19.78
CA VAL A 191 1.19 -11.18 -20.35
C VAL A 191 0.65 -10.33 -19.22
N TYR A 192 0.99 -9.05 -19.19
CA TYR A 192 0.63 -8.15 -18.12
C TYR A 192 -0.76 -7.56 -18.31
N ALA A 193 -1.62 -7.66 -17.30
CA ALA A 193 -2.95 -7.01 -17.27
C ALA A 193 -2.86 -5.49 -17.23
N GLY A 194 -1.74 -4.95 -16.77
CA GLY A 194 -1.45 -3.52 -16.72
C GLY A 194 -1.94 -2.80 -15.47
N SER A 195 -2.78 -3.43 -14.65
CA SER A 195 -3.19 -2.95 -13.32
C SER A 195 -3.84 -4.07 -12.52
N GLU A 196 -3.89 -3.91 -11.19
CA GLU A 196 -4.63 -4.80 -10.29
C GLU A 196 -6.11 -4.92 -10.69
N ALA A 197 -6.77 -3.79 -10.98
CA ALA A 197 -8.18 -3.79 -11.38
C ALA A 197 -8.44 -4.60 -12.65
N ALA A 198 -7.53 -4.54 -13.64
CA ALA A 198 -7.64 -5.33 -14.87
C ALA A 198 -7.43 -6.83 -14.60
N LEU A 199 -6.50 -7.18 -13.73
CA LEU A 199 -6.24 -8.55 -13.29
C LEU A 199 -7.49 -9.14 -12.59
N ILE A 200 -8.06 -8.42 -11.61
CA ILE A 200 -9.30 -8.79 -10.92
C ILE A 200 -10.45 -8.97 -11.91
N GLN A 201 -10.62 -8.04 -12.86
CA GLN A 201 -11.67 -8.10 -13.85
C GLN A 201 -11.53 -9.34 -14.77
N SER A 202 -10.30 -9.73 -15.10
CA SER A 202 -10.04 -10.94 -15.90
C SER A 202 -10.47 -12.20 -15.16
N PHE A 203 -10.11 -12.35 -13.88
CA PHE A 203 -10.55 -13.50 -13.09
C PHE A 203 -12.06 -13.50 -12.83
N ARG A 204 -12.67 -12.33 -12.59
CA ARG A 204 -14.13 -12.20 -12.42
C ARG A 204 -14.88 -12.67 -13.69
N GLN A 205 -14.40 -12.25 -14.86
CA GLN A 205 -14.99 -12.66 -16.14
C GLN A 205 -14.77 -14.16 -16.41
N ALA A 206 -13.57 -14.65 -16.10
CA ALA A 206 -13.23 -16.06 -16.28
C ALA A 206 -14.12 -17.00 -15.45
N GLU A 207 -14.41 -16.63 -14.19
CA GLU A 207 -15.35 -17.38 -13.36
C GLU A 207 -16.79 -17.31 -13.90
N ALA A 208 -17.23 -16.12 -14.34
CA ALA A 208 -18.60 -15.92 -14.80
C ALA A 208 -18.92 -16.55 -16.15
N ASN A 209 -17.93 -16.65 -17.04
CA ASN A 209 -18.09 -17.12 -18.42
C ASN A 209 -17.51 -18.52 -18.67
N GLU A 210 -16.86 -19.12 -17.67
CA GLU A 210 -16.08 -20.35 -17.82
C GLU A 210 -14.93 -20.19 -18.84
N ASP A 211 -14.25 -18.99 -18.81
CA ASP A 211 -13.09 -18.72 -19.65
C ASP A 211 -11.82 -19.26 -18.99
N TRP A 212 -10.89 -19.78 -19.80
CA TRP A 212 -9.61 -20.30 -19.33
C TRP A 212 -8.65 -19.17 -18.97
N VAL A 213 -8.39 -18.98 -17.67
CA VAL A 213 -7.41 -18.02 -17.15
C VAL A 213 -6.57 -18.69 -16.07
N ILE A 214 -5.26 -18.52 -16.18
CA ILE A 214 -4.28 -18.76 -15.12
C ILE A 214 -3.46 -17.50 -14.98
N GLY A 215 -3.15 -17.08 -13.75
CA GLY A 215 -2.35 -15.88 -13.57
C GLY A 215 -1.83 -15.70 -12.15
N TYR A 216 -0.94 -14.74 -12.04
CA TYR A 216 -0.45 -14.18 -10.79
C TYR A 216 -1.61 -13.67 -9.94
N PHE A 217 -1.60 -13.97 -8.66
CA PHE A 217 -2.47 -13.34 -7.66
C PHE A 217 -1.84 -13.44 -6.27
N TYR A 218 -2.46 -12.79 -5.28
CA TYR A 218 -1.85 -12.69 -3.96
C TYR A 218 -2.87 -12.49 -2.84
N GLU A 219 -2.48 -12.80 -1.61
CA GLU A 219 -3.18 -12.47 -0.37
C GLU A 219 -2.29 -11.60 0.52
N PRO A 220 -2.83 -10.64 1.29
CA PRO A 220 -4.26 -10.32 1.43
C PRO A 220 -4.85 -9.64 0.19
N GLN A 221 -6.05 -10.07 -0.18
CA GLN A 221 -6.78 -9.50 -1.31
C GLN A 221 -8.29 -9.71 -1.13
N TRP A 222 -9.05 -8.62 -1.10
CA TRP A 222 -10.50 -8.62 -0.87
C TRP A 222 -11.29 -9.46 -1.87
N PHE A 223 -10.79 -9.60 -3.09
CA PHE A 223 -11.46 -10.30 -4.19
C PHE A 223 -11.70 -11.79 -3.92
N PHE A 224 -10.89 -12.43 -3.07
CA PHE A 224 -11.14 -13.82 -2.64
C PHE A 224 -12.48 -14.01 -1.95
N SER A 225 -13.05 -12.97 -1.34
CA SER A 225 -14.40 -13.02 -0.78
C SER A 225 -15.50 -13.06 -1.85
N GLU A 226 -15.20 -12.65 -3.08
CA GLU A 226 -16.11 -12.66 -4.24
C GLU A 226 -15.90 -13.91 -5.10
N VAL A 227 -14.65 -14.20 -5.43
CA VAL A 227 -14.24 -15.37 -6.19
C VAL A 227 -13.09 -16.06 -5.46
N PRO A 228 -13.31 -17.23 -4.83
CA PRO A 228 -12.28 -17.96 -4.09
C PRO A 228 -11.33 -18.68 -5.05
N LEU A 229 -10.44 -17.93 -5.69
CA LEU A 229 -9.45 -18.46 -6.62
C LEU A 229 -8.69 -19.64 -6.02
N VAL A 230 -8.32 -20.60 -6.86
CA VAL A 230 -7.60 -21.80 -6.43
C VAL A 230 -6.13 -21.69 -6.82
N LYS A 231 -5.26 -21.81 -5.84
CA LYS A 231 -3.80 -21.73 -6.04
C LYS A 231 -3.30 -22.96 -6.83
N VAL A 232 -2.38 -22.73 -7.74
CA VAL A 232 -1.64 -23.78 -8.46
C VAL A 232 -0.38 -24.10 -7.64
N ASP A 233 -0.18 -25.37 -7.34
CA ASP A 233 0.99 -25.87 -6.66
C ASP A 233 2.21 -25.75 -7.59
N LEU A 234 3.15 -24.89 -7.23
CA LEU A 234 4.48 -24.73 -7.82
C LEU A 234 5.50 -25.60 -7.08
N PRO A 235 6.71 -25.80 -7.61
CA PRO A 235 7.78 -26.48 -6.85
C PRO A 235 8.02 -25.76 -5.51
N ALA A 236 8.06 -26.53 -4.41
CA ALA A 236 8.12 -25.96 -3.07
C ALA A 236 9.26 -24.93 -2.90
N TYR A 237 8.99 -23.85 -2.21
CA TYR A 237 10.00 -22.88 -1.83
C TYR A 237 11.03 -23.51 -0.86
N GLU A 238 12.30 -23.28 -1.13
CA GLU A 238 13.40 -23.58 -0.20
C GLU A 238 14.24 -22.30 -0.03
N PRO A 239 14.69 -21.95 1.19
CA PRO A 239 15.44 -20.72 1.42
C PRO A 239 16.61 -20.54 0.45
N GLY A 240 16.60 -19.44 -0.30
CA GLY A 240 17.62 -19.09 -1.28
C GLY A 240 17.40 -19.65 -2.69
N CYS A 241 16.30 -20.36 -2.97
CA CYS A 241 15.99 -20.83 -4.32
C CYS A 241 15.67 -19.70 -5.28
N ASP A 242 15.35 -18.52 -4.76
CA ASP A 242 15.05 -17.26 -5.43
C ASP A 242 16.23 -16.26 -5.46
N ALA A 243 17.38 -16.61 -4.88
CA ALA A 243 18.53 -15.71 -4.76
C ALA A 243 19.17 -15.31 -6.12
N ASP A 244 18.99 -16.10 -7.15
CA ASP A 244 19.41 -15.79 -8.53
C ASP A 244 18.18 -15.69 -9.42
N ALA A 245 17.72 -14.48 -9.67
CA ALA A 245 16.51 -14.19 -10.46
C ALA A 245 16.47 -14.94 -11.81
N ALA A 246 17.64 -15.24 -12.43
CA ALA A 246 17.69 -15.97 -13.69
C ALA A 246 17.43 -17.49 -13.56
N LYS A 247 17.43 -18.01 -12.34
CA LYS A 247 17.36 -19.45 -12.04
C LYS A 247 16.16 -19.84 -11.19
N ILE A 248 15.30 -18.91 -10.85
CA ILE A 248 14.12 -19.17 -10.03
C ILE A 248 13.26 -20.25 -10.69
N ALA A 249 12.99 -21.32 -9.93
CA ALA A 249 12.16 -22.44 -10.34
C ALA A 249 11.39 -23.02 -9.14
N CYS A 250 11.17 -22.22 -8.11
CA CYS A 250 10.41 -22.55 -6.89
C CYS A 250 9.29 -21.56 -6.67
N ASP A 251 8.28 -21.94 -5.87
CA ASP A 251 7.17 -21.08 -5.44
C ASP A 251 7.69 -19.83 -4.74
N TYR A 252 6.84 -18.87 -4.57
CA TYR A 252 7.10 -17.69 -3.74
C TYR A 252 7.20 -18.09 -2.26
N PRO A 253 8.01 -17.38 -1.44
CA PRO A 253 7.98 -17.54 0.00
C PRO A 253 6.67 -17.01 0.59
N GLU A 254 6.39 -17.37 1.83
CA GLU A 254 5.47 -16.61 2.65
C GLU A 254 6.15 -15.31 3.10
N TYR A 255 5.49 -14.17 2.89
CA TYR A 255 6.02 -12.87 3.25
C TYR A 255 5.42 -12.40 4.58
N ILE A 256 6.25 -12.09 5.56
CA ILE A 256 5.83 -11.26 6.69
C ILE A 256 5.95 -9.82 6.21
N LEU A 257 4.80 -9.18 5.93
CA LEU A 257 4.80 -7.83 5.41
C LEU A 257 5.30 -6.86 6.48
N ASP A 258 6.24 -6.01 6.13
CA ASP A 258 6.89 -5.09 7.06
C ASP A 258 6.77 -3.63 6.62
N LYS A 259 7.05 -2.75 7.56
CA LYS A 259 7.04 -1.30 7.38
C LYS A 259 8.48 -0.82 7.22
N ILE A 260 8.68 0.08 6.26
CA ILE A 260 9.96 0.74 6.04
C ILE A 260 9.74 2.24 6.19
N ALA A 261 10.62 2.91 6.90
CA ALA A 261 10.53 4.34 7.08
C ALA A 261 11.86 5.05 6.79
N SER A 262 11.77 6.33 6.49
CA SER A 262 12.93 7.20 6.43
C SER A 262 13.61 7.25 7.80
N LYS A 263 14.93 7.15 7.81
CA LYS A 263 15.68 7.24 9.06
C LYS A 263 15.47 8.58 9.75
N GLU A 264 15.37 9.68 8.99
CA GLU A 264 15.15 11.02 9.51
C GLU A 264 13.78 11.13 10.21
N PHE A 265 12.74 10.51 9.62
CA PHE A 265 11.40 10.47 10.20
C PHE A 265 11.37 9.73 11.55
N ILE A 266 11.99 8.56 11.63
CA ILE A 266 12.06 7.79 12.89
C ILE A 266 12.91 8.53 13.93
N ASP A 267 14.06 9.09 13.56
CA ASP A 267 14.94 9.84 14.46
C ASP A 267 14.32 11.18 14.93
N SER A 268 13.29 11.68 14.27
CA SER A 268 12.60 12.93 14.63
C SER A 268 11.86 12.85 15.97
N GLY A 269 11.44 11.64 16.38
CA GLY A 269 10.59 11.43 17.54
C GLY A 269 9.16 11.95 17.35
N SER A 270 8.72 12.18 16.11
CA SER A 270 7.34 12.58 15.80
C SER A 270 6.33 11.56 16.35
N PRO A 271 5.18 12.00 16.89
CA PRO A 271 4.09 11.10 17.26
C PRO A 271 3.65 10.19 16.12
N ALA A 272 3.73 10.65 14.85
CA ALA A 272 3.45 9.82 13.68
C ALA A 272 4.46 8.67 13.53
N ALA A 273 5.74 8.87 13.85
CA ALA A 273 6.73 7.81 13.81
C ALA A 273 6.39 6.70 14.82
N ALA A 274 6.02 7.07 16.04
CA ALA A 274 5.60 6.12 17.06
C ALA A 274 4.29 5.38 16.68
N LEU A 275 3.33 6.06 16.05
CA LEU A 275 2.14 5.42 15.49
C LEU A 275 2.51 4.39 14.41
N VAL A 276 3.41 4.73 13.50
CA VAL A 276 3.89 3.80 12.46
C VAL A 276 4.60 2.60 13.09
N GLU A 277 5.40 2.80 14.13
CA GLU A 277 6.04 1.71 14.88
C GLU A 277 4.98 0.77 15.51
N ALA A 278 3.94 1.32 16.09
CA ALA A 278 2.90 0.59 16.80
C ALA A 278 1.86 -0.10 15.89
N PHE A 279 1.74 0.37 14.63
CA PHE A 279 0.72 -0.14 13.72
C PHE A 279 0.93 -1.62 13.39
N GLU A 280 -0.05 -2.43 13.75
CA GLU A 280 -0.21 -3.83 13.33
C GLU A 280 -1.70 -4.15 13.20
N TRP A 281 -2.06 -4.87 12.15
CA TRP A 281 -3.42 -5.36 11.94
C TRP A 281 -3.42 -6.75 11.27
N THR A 282 -4.52 -7.24 10.77
CA THR A 282 -4.62 -8.56 10.16
C THR A 282 -4.98 -8.47 8.68
N ASN A 283 -4.74 -9.55 7.93
CA ASN A 283 -5.19 -9.68 6.54
C ASN A 283 -6.70 -9.39 6.41
N ASP A 284 -7.51 -9.83 7.41
CA ASP A 284 -8.95 -9.59 7.40
C ASP A 284 -9.28 -8.10 7.56
N ASP A 285 -8.57 -7.37 8.42
CA ASP A 285 -8.74 -5.92 8.58
C ASP A 285 -8.47 -5.18 7.28
N GLN A 286 -7.36 -5.50 6.62
CA GLN A 286 -7.01 -4.92 5.32
C GLN A 286 -8.08 -5.22 4.27
N ASN A 287 -8.52 -6.48 4.18
CA ASN A 287 -9.52 -6.90 3.21
C ASN A 287 -10.88 -6.22 3.43
N VAL A 288 -11.25 -5.90 4.67
CA VAL A 288 -12.46 -5.13 4.98
C VAL A 288 -12.37 -3.73 4.40
N VAL A 289 -11.29 -2.99 4.67
CA VAL A 289 -11.11 -1.62 4.13
C VAL A 289 -10.98 -1.64 2.61
N ALA A 290 -10.20 -2.58 2.06
CA ALA A 290 -10.05 -2.76 0.62
C ALA A 290 -11.42 -3.07 -0.06
N THR A 291 -12.31 -3.80 0.61
CA THR A 291 -13.69 -4.04 0.13
C THR A 291 -14.48 -2.74 0.08
N TYR A 292 -14.41 -1.90 1.10
CA TYR A 292 -15.09 -0.58 1.09
C TYR A 292 -14.60 0.28 -0.07
N ILE A 293 -13.29 0.29 -0.35
CA ILE A 293 -12.72 1.07 -1.45
C ILE A 293 -13.10 0.47 -2.82
N ALA A 294 -12.79 -0.80 -3.05
CA ALA A 294 -12.85 -1.39 -4.39
C ALA A 294 -14.22 -1.88 -4.81
N LYS A 295 -15.04 -2.36 -3.86
CA LYS A 295 -16.35 -2.95 -4.14
C LYS A 295 -17.50 -2.00 -3.82
N ASP A 296 -17.42 -1.31 -2.68
CA ASP A 296 -18.46 -0.39 -2.22
C ASP A 296 -18.25 1.03 -2.78
N GLU A 297 -17.16 1.24 -3.53
CA GLU A 297 -16.79 2.50 -4.21
C GLU A 297 -16.70 3.70 -3.26
N MET A 298 -16.29 3.45 -2.00
CA MET A 298 -16.03 4.53 -1.03
C MET A 298 -14.72 5.24 -1.38
N SER A 299 -14.60 6.53 -0.98
CA SER A 299 -13.28 7.15 -0.98
C SER A 299 -12.35 6.45 0.00
N GLN A 300 -11.04 6.54 -0.20
CA GLN A 300 -10.07 5.94 0.68
C GLN A 300 -10.20 6.49 2.11
N GLU A 301 -10.43 7.80 2.23
CA GLU A 301 -10.65 8.49 3.49
C GLU A 301 -11.91 7.97 4.20
N ASP A 302 -13.06 7.92 3.51
CA ASP A 302 -14.31 7.45 4.11
C ASP A 302 -14.23 5.97 4.53
N ALA A 303 -13.53 5.15 3.73
CA ALA A 303 -13.32 3.74 4.03
C ALA A 303 -12.45 3.54 5.28
N ALA A 304 -11.37 4.32 5.40
CA ALA A 304 -10.49 4.32 6.55
C ALA A 304 -11.22 4.81 7.82
N GLU A 305 -11.92 5.95 7.74
CA GLU A 305 -12.71 6.49 8.86
C GLU A 305 -13.75 5.48 9.35
N LYS A 306 -14.47 4.86 8.43
CA LYS A 306 -15.44 3.83 8.78
C LYS A 306 -14.82 2.66 9.55
N TRP A 307 -13.65 2.17 9.10
CA TRP A 307 -12.98 1.08 9.80
C TRP A 307 -12.46 1.52 11.18
N ILE A 308 -11.92 2.74 11.29
CA ILE A 308 -11.45 3.34 12.55
C ILE A 308 -12.62 3.43 13.56
N GLU A 309 -13.78 3.91 13.13
CA GLU A 309 -14.98 3.98 13.98
C GLU A 309 -15.46 2.60 14.47
N ASP A 310 -15.33 1.57 13.62
CA ASP A 310 -15.72 0.19 13.92
C ASP A 310 -14.68 -0.56 14.80
N ASN A 311 -13.43 -0.03 14.92
CA ASN A 311 -12.31 -0.69 15.60
C ASN A 311 -11.57 0.22 16.61
N PRO A 312 -12.26 0.93 17.50
CA PRO A 312 -11.64 1.90 18.42
C PRO A 312 -10.58 1.28 19.33
N ASP A 313 -10.78 0.03 19.78
CA ASP A 313 -9.85 -0.66 20.69
C ASP A 313 -8.46 -0.88 20.04
N LYS A 314 -8.41 -1.12 18.71
CA LYS A 314 -7.14 -1.27 17.97
C LYS A 314 -6.42 0.08 17.85
N VAL A 315 -7.18 1.11 17.48
CA VAL A 315 -6.64 2.48 17.35
C VAL A 315 -6.11 2.98 18.69
N GLU A 316 -6.85 2.79 19.78
CA GLU A 316 -6.39 3.14 21.12
C GLU A 316 -5.10 2.38 21.51
N ALA A 317 -4.97 1.11 21.11
CA ALA A 317 -3.77 0.33 21.38
C ALA A 317 -2.53 0.88 20.64
N TRP A 318 -2.68 1.32 19.39
CA TRP A 318 -1.59 1.95 18.63
C TRP A 318 -1.19 3.31 19.24
N LEU A 319 -2.18 4.13 19.60
CA LEU A 319 -1.95 5.44 20.20
C LEU A 319 -1.36 5.34 21.63
N ALA A 320 -1.66 4.29 22.37
CA ALA A 320 -1.09 4.08 23.70
C ALA A 320 0.36 3.58 23.68
N ALA A 321 0.82 3.03 22.55
CA ALA A 321 2.19 2.57 22.35
C ALA A 321 3.07 3.64 21.68
N SER A 322 2.44 4.69 21.14
CA SER A 322 3.07 5.83 20.44
C SER A 322 3.54 6.94 21.41
#